data_a4808baf5d8fbe1c8ebf0ffc0e8cda14
#
_entry.id   a4808baf5d8fbe1c8ebf0ffc0e8cda14
#
_cell.length_a   1.000
_cell.length_b   1.000
_cell.length_c   1.000
_cell.angle_alpha   90.00
_cell.angle_beta   90.00
_cell.angle_gamma   90.00
#
_symmetry.space_group_name_H-M   'P 1'
#
loop_
_entity.id
_entity.type
_entity.pdbx_description
1 polymer ?
#
loop_
_entity_poly.entity_id
_entity_poly.type
_entity_poly.pdbx_seq_one_letter_code
_entity_poly.pdbx_strand_id
1 'polypeptide(L)'
;MGQKVHPYGFRLGVTKTWRSRWFAKQDYAKLLREDLELKEALRSRLKAAGISSIEVDRPGNKLRITIHTSRPGIIIGRKGAEIEKLKGDLAKKTKREVFIDIQEVHKPELDAQLVSESIALQLEKRVAFRRAMRKAVDSALRFGCKGIKVRVSGRLNGAEIARTEWYLQGRLPLHTLRADIDYGFTEAHTTYGVIGIKCWVYKGEILPGGGPRKGLRNDPEPRRPPSSRDRERRSDRGDRGGDRGPRPAFVPPSQQAVQGGPSGVTQAIPEDAQARSSAPILPPMAPPTQPSWKEKEKPEETAKPEGNAPDTNGGKE
;
A
#
# COMPACT_ATOMS: atom_id res chain seq x y z
N MET A 1 -6.39 30.03 -1.61
CA MET A 1 -5.46 29.06 -2.25
C MET A 1 -6.09 28.54 -3.53
N GLY A 2 -5.37 28.59 -4.66
CA GLY A 2 -5.85 28.08 -5.94
C GLY A 2 -6.10 26.57 -5.94
N GLN A 3 -6.95 26.10 -6.85
CA GLN A 3 -7.20 24.69 -7.06
C GLN A 3 -5.93 23.97 -7.55
N LYS A 4 -5.77 22.70 -7.13
CA LYS A 4 -4.63 21.88 -7.53
C LYS A 4 -5.11 20.81 -8.53
N VAL A 5 -4.38 20.64 -9.62
CA VAL A 5 -4.63 19.56 -10.57
C VAL A 5 -4.33 18.22 -9.90
N HIS A 6 -5.14 17.20 -10.23
CA HIS A 6 -4.91 15.84 -9.73
C HIS A 6 -3.56 15.32 -10.22
N PRO A 7 -2.65 14.83 -9.35
CA PRO A 7 -1.29 14.45 -9.75
C PRO A 7 -1.24 13.38 -10.84
N TYR A 8 -2.16 12.43 -10.79
CA TYR A 8 -2.28 11.39 -11.81
C TYR A 8 -2.74 11.97 -13.15
N GLY A 9 -3.77 12.84 -13.14
CA GLY A 9 -4.28 13.50 -14.35
C GLY A 9 -3.26 14.39 -15.03
N PHE A 10 -2.45 15.12 -14.24
CA PHE A 10 -1.37 15.96 -14.75
C PHE A 10 -0.30 15.17 -15.54
N ARG A 11 -0.11 13.89 -15.19
CA ARG A 11 0.91 13.00 -15.78
C ARG A 11 0.35 12.02 -16.79
N LEU A 12 -0.92 12.12 -17.10
CA LEU A 12 -1.58 11.24 -18.04
C LEU A 12 -1.03 11.44 -19.46
N GLY A 13 -0.70 10.34 -20.14
CA GLY A 13 -0.09 10.38 -21.45
C GLY A 13 1.43 10.60 -21.46
N VAL A 14 2.04 10.99 -20.34
CA VAL A 14 3.50 11.17 -20.22
C VAL A 14 4.13 10.03 -19.42
N THR A 15 3.78 9.89 -18.14
CA THR A 15 4.31 8.83 -17.25
C THR A 15 3.24 7.87 -16.76
N LYS A 16 1.98 8.25 -16.84
CA LYS A 16 0.83 7.44 -16.42
C LYS A 16 -0.09 7.16 -17.61
N THR A 17 -0.75 6.00 -17.57
CA THR A 17 -1.75 5.57 -18.58
C THR A 17 -3.15 5.58 -17.96
N TRP A 18 -4.16 5.47 -18.81
CA TRP A 18 -5.54 5.36 -18.34
C TRP A 18 -5.77 4.07 -17.55
N ARG A 19 -6.60 4.13 -16.51
CA ARG A 19 -7.02 2.95 -15.74
C ARG A 19 -8.17 2.20 -16.41
N SER A 20 -8.93 2.85 -17.29
CA SER A 20 -9.90 2.23 -18.18
C SER A 20 -9.45 2.43 -19.61
N ARG A 21 -9.25 1.34 -20.35
CA ARG A 21 -8.66 1.34 -21.70
C ARG A 21 -9.66 0.77 -22.68
N TRP A 22 -10.68 1.56 -22.99
CA TRP A 22 -11.68 1.23 -23.96
C TRP A 22 -12.24 2.50 -24.62
N PHE A 23 -12.86 2.36 -25.79
CA PHE A 23 -13.50 3.43 -26.53
C PHE A 23 -14.86 2.97 -27.04
N ALA A 24 -15.86 3.85 -26.99
CA ALA A 24 -17.18 3.64 -27.57
C ALA A 24 -17.71 4.96 -28.13
N LYS A 25 -18.39 4.90 -29.29
CA LYS A 25 -18.99 6.08 -29.93
C LYS A 25 -20.39 6.36 -29.40
N GLN A 26 -21.29 5.39 -29.41
CA GLN A 26 -22.72 5.57 -29.09
C GLN A 26 -23.06 5.24 -27.64
N ASP A 27 -22.52 4.16 -27.08
CA ASP A 27 -22.88 3.66 -25.73
C ASP A 27 -21.88 4.11 -24.64
N TYR A 28 -21.14 5.18 -24.89
CA TYR A 28 -20.11 5.64 -23.95
C TYR A 28 -20.64 5.89 -22.53
N ALA A 29 -21.76 6.62 -22.42
CA ALA A 29 -22.33 6.96 -21.12
C ALA A 29 -22.82 5.73 -20.34
N LYS A 30 -23.42 4.74 -21.03
CA LYS A 30 -23.87 3.49 -20.41
C LYS A 30 -22.70 2.66 -19.90
N LEU A 31 -21.65 2.49 -20.73
CA LEU A 31 -20.45 1.74 -20.38
C LEU A 31 -19.65 2.40 -19.26
N LEU A 32 -19.59 3.73 -19.25
CA LEU A 32 -18.92 4.47 -18.19
C LEU A 32 -19.63 4.28 -16.85
N ARG A 33 -20.96 4.38 -16.85
CA ARG A 33 -21.78 4.14 -15.64
C ARG A 33 -21.60 2.72 -15.12
N GLU A 34 -21.66 1.74 -16.01
CA GLU A 34 -21.40 0.33 -15.69
C GLU A 34 -20.03 0.15 -15.06
N ASP A 35 -18.95 0.77 -15.60
CA ASP A 35 -17.60 0.70 -15.03
C ASP A 35 -17.53 1.33 -13.64
N LEU A 36 -18.19 2.46 -13.39
CA LEU A 36 -18.21 3.10 -12.09
C LEU A 36 -18.90 2.22 -11.05
N GLU A 37 -20.09 1.69 -11.38
CA GLU A 37 -20.85 0.79 -10.51
C GLU A 37 -20.08 -0.51 -10.21
N LEU A 38 -19.38 -1.07 -11.21
CA LEU A 38 -18.50 -2.23 -11.03
C LEU A 38 -17.33 -1.95 -10.10
N LYS A 39 -16.63 -0.83 -10.32
CA LYS A 39 -15.47 -0.44 -9.49
C LYS A 39 -15.88 -0.19 -8.04
N GLU A 40 -17.02 0.44 -7.83
CA GLU A 40 -17.55 0.71 -6.49
C GLU A 40 -17.96 -0.59 -5.78
N ALA A 41 -18.71 -1.47 -6.45
CA ALA A 41 -19.11 -2.77 -5.93
C ALA A 41 -17.91 -3.66 -5.59
N LEU A 42 -16.87 -3.67 -6.42
CA LEU A 42 -15.63 -4.40 -6.15
C LEU A 42 -14.88 -3.84 -4.95
N ARG A 43 -14.76 -2.50 -4.83
CA ARG A 43 -14.09 -1.87 -3.69
C ARG A 43 -14.80 -2.15 -2.38
N SER A 44 -16.12 -2.06 -2.35
CA SER A 44 -16.90 -2.33 -1.15
C SER A 44 -16.80 -3.79 -0.70
N ARG A 45 -16.90 -4.74 -1.64
CA ARG A 45 -16.83 -6.17 -1.35
C ARG A 45 -15.43 -6.64 -0.94
N LEU A 46 -14.39 -6.09 -1.56
CA LEU A 46 -13.00 -6.49 -1.37
C LEU A 46 -12.20 -5.55 -0.47
N LYS A 47 -12.87 -4.75 0.37
CA LYS A 47 -12.21 -3.80 1.29
C LYS A 47 -11.12 -4.46 2.15
N ALA A 48 -11.33 -5.71 2.59
CA ALA A 48 -10.37 -6.46 3.40
C ALA A 48 -9.09 -6.87 2.64
N ALA A 49 -9.16 -6.97 1.31
CA ALA A 49 -8.03 -7.38 0.48
C ALA A 49 -7.01 -6.25 0.24
N GLY A 50 -7.35 -4.99 0.52
CA GLY A 50 -6.52 -3.83 0.27
C GLY A 50 -6.28 -3.61 -1.23
N ILE A 51 -7.22 -2.96 -1.89
CA ILE A 51 -7.17 -2.69 -3.33
C ILE A 51 -6.41 -1.38 -3.58
N SER A 52 -5.36 -1.45 -4.38
CA SER A 52 -4.64 -0.28 -4.88
C SER A 52 -5.37 0.38 -6.04
N SER A 53 -5.63 -0.37 -7.09
CA SER A 53 -6.33 0.11 -8.28
C SER A 53 -7.10 -0.99 -8.98
N ILE A 54 -8.15 -0.61 -9.72
CA ILE A 54 -8.92 -1.49 -10.58
C ILE A 54 -8.83 -0.93 -11.99
N GLU A 55 -8.29 -1.71 -12.91
CA GLU A 55 -8.21 -1.40 -14.32
C GLU A 55 -9.29 -2.18 -15.08
N VAL A 56 -9.88 -1.55 -16.09
CA VAL A 56 -10.96 -2.16 -16.89
C VAL A 56 -10.61 -2.02 -18.35
N ASP A 57 -10.57 -3.15 -19.03
CA ASP A 57 -10.36 -3.26 -20.47
C ASP A 57 -11.58 -3.94 -21.11
N ARG A 58 -12.03 -3.41 -22.25
CA ARG A 58 -13.19 -3.96 -23.00
C ARG A 58 -12.77 -4.34 -24.43
N PRO A 59 -12.09 -5.49 -24.59
CA PRO A 59 -11.78 -5.98 -25.93
C PRO A 59 -13.04 -6.60 -26.58
N GLY A 60 -13.70 -5.84 -27.47
CA GLY A 60 -14.93 -6.27 -28.11
C GLY A 60 -16.07 -6.52 -27.12
N ASN A 61 -16.62 -7.74 -27.08
CA ASN A 61 -17.72 -8.11 -26.19
C ASN A 61 -17.27 -8.73 -24.84
N LYS A 62 -15.97 -8.76 -24.57
CA LYS A 62 -15.39 -9.30 -23.33
C LYS A 62 -15.04 -8.17 -22.37
N LEU A 63 -15.15 -8.44 -21.07
CA LEU A 63 -14.76 -7.53 -20.01
C LEU A 63 -13.55 -8.11 -19.26
N ARG A 64 -12.42 -7.43 -19.29
CA ARG A 64 -11.24 -7.81 -18.51
C ARG A 64 -11.07 -6.81 -17.38
N ILE A 65 -11.02 -7.30 -16.15
CA ILE A 65 -10.83 -6.51 -14.94
C ILE A 65 -9.51 -6.93 -14.32
N THR A 66 -8.55 -6.01 -14.24
CA THR A 66 -7.27 -6.25 -13.54
C THR A 66 -7.32 -5.56 -12.19
N ILE A 67 -7.17 -6.33 -11.12
CA ILE A 67 -7.22 -5.87 -9.72
C ILE A 67 -5.82 -5.88 -9.15
N HIS A 68 -5.31 -4.70 -8.80
CA HIS A 68 -4.06 -4.58 -8.06
C HIS A 68 -4.35 -4.61 -6.57
N THR A 69 -3.80 -5.59 -5.85
CA THR A 69 -4.07 -5.82 -4.43
C THR A 69 -2.81 -6.15 -3.66
N SER A 70 -2.82 -5.82 -2.36
CA SER A 70 -1.75 -6.22 -1.44
C SER A 70 -1.90 -7.65 -0.92
N ARG A 71 -3.13 -8.22 -0.98
CA ARG A 71 -3.44 -9.54 -0.42
C ARG A 71 -4.25 -10.38 -1.41
N PRO A 72 -3.61 -10.93 -2.46
CA PRO A 72 -4.29 -11.67 -3.50
C PRO A 72 -5.02 -12.91 -2.97
N GLY A 73 -4.50 -13.55 -1.92
CA GLY A 73 -5.10 -14.75 -1.33
C GLY A 73 -6.54 -14.55 -0.82
N ILE A 74 -6.90 -13.35 -0.37
CA ILE A 74 -8.28 -13.05 0.08
C ILE A 74 -9.25 -13.03 -1.10
N ILE A 75 -8.81 -12.54 -2.26
CA ILE A 75 -9.64 -12.46 -3.46
C ILE A 75 -9.80 -13.84 -4.11
N ILE A 76 -8.73 -14.62 -4.16
CA ILE A 76 -8.73 -15.96 -4.74
C ILE A 76 -9.57 -16.90 -3.87
N GLY A 77 -9.42 -16.82 -2.54
CA GLY A 77 -10.12 -17.67 -1.59
C GLY A 77 -9.64 -19.13 -1.62
N ARG A 78 -10.35 -20.01 -0.90
CA ARG A 78 -10.03 -21.44 -0.89
C ARG A 78 -10.33 -22.04 -2.26
N LYS A 79 -9.32 -22.65 -2.89
CA LYS A 79 -9.42 -23.32 -4.19
C LYS A 79 -10.04 -22.46 -5.31
N GLY A 80 -9.97 -21.14 -5.22
CA GLY A 80 -10.52 -20.25 -6.24
C GLY A 80 -12.04 -19.96 -6.13
N ALA A 81 -12.72 -20.46 -5.10
CA ALA A 81 -14.17 -20.34 -4.99
C ALA A 81 -14.68 -18.88 -4.92
N GLU A 82 -13.89 -17.99 -4.29
CA GLU A 82 -14.31 -16.56 -4.18
C GLU A 82 -14.18 -15.82 -5.52
N ILE A 83 -13.14 -16.11 -6.29
CA ILE A 83 -12.97 -15.49 -7.62
C ILE A 83 -14.03 -15.98 -8.60
N GLU A 84 -14.45 -17.26 -8.53
CA GLU A 84 -15.52 -17.80 -9.37
C GLU A 84 -16.88 -17.19 -9.04
N LYS A 85 -17.19 -17.00 -7.75
CA LYS A 85 -18.39 -16.28 -7.32
C LYS A 85 -18.38 -14.85 -7.82
N LEU A 86 -17.24 -14.13 -7.68
CA LEU A 86 -17.10 -12.77 -8.21
C LEU A 86 -17.33 -12.73 -9.72
N LYS A 87 -16.72 -13.65 -10.47
CA LYS A 87 -16.90 -13.76 -11.91
C LYS A 87 -18.35 -13.99 -12.29
N GLY A 88 -19.04 -14.90 -11.61
CA GLY A 88 -20.46 -15.19 -11.83
C GLY A 88 -21.36 -13.98 -11.53
N ASP A 89 -21.14 -13.29 -10.43
CA ASP A 89 -21.91 -12.10 -10.03
C ASP A 89 -21.72 -10.94 -11.02
N LEU A 90 -20.49 -10.75 -11.49
CA LEU A 90 -20.17 -9.71 -12.48
C LEU A 90 -20.75 -10.06 -13.87
N ALA A 91 -20.67 -11.33 -14.28
CA ALA A 91 -21.25 -11.79 -15.54
C ALA A 91 -22.78 -11.61 -15.56
N LYS A 92 -23.47 -11.86 -14.42
CA LYS A 92 -24.93 -11.61 -14.28
C LYS A 92 -25.28 -10.13 -14.42
N LYS A 93 -24.45 -9.22 -13.85
CA LYS A 93 -24.67 -7.77 -13.93
C LYS A 93 -24.42 -7.20 -15.32
N THR A 94 -23.33 -7.61 -15.96
CA THR A 94 -22.87 -7.04 -17.24
C THR A 94 -23.42 -7.76 -18.47
N LYS A 95 -23.98 -8.97 -18.29
CA LYS A 95 -24.42 -9.86 -19.37
C LYS A 95 -23.33 -10.13 -20.43
N ARG A 96 -22.05 -10.09 -20.01
CA ARG A 96 -20.86 -10.28 -20.84
C ARG A 96 -19.94 -11.31 -20.23
N GLU A 97 -19.03 -11.83 -21.04
CA GLU A 97 -17.95 -12.69 -20.55
C GLU A 97 -16.93 -11.86 -19.76
N VAL A 98 -16.72 -12.22 -18.48
CA VAL A 98 -15.84 -11.50 -17.56
C VAL A 98 -14.58 -12.30 -17.28
N PHE A 99 -13.43 -11.65 -17.44
CA PHE A 99 -12.12 -12.17 -17.03
C PHE A 99 -11.57 -11.30 -15.90
N ILE A 100 -11.17 -11.94 -14.81
CA ILE A 100 -10.57 -11.27 -13.66
C ILE A 100 -9.11 -11.67 -13.59
N ASP A 101 -8.23 -10.67 -13.63
CA ASP A 101 -6.79 -10.82 -13.47
C ASP A 101 -6.37 -10.15 -12.16
N ILE A 102 -5.59 -10.86 -11.33
CA ILE A 102 -5.17 -10.36 -10.02
C ILE A 102 -3.67 -10.12 -10.07
N GLN A 103 -3.27 -8.88 -9.82
CA GLN A 103 -1.87 -8.50 -9.74
C GLN A 103 -1.50 -8.13 -8.31
N GLU A 104 -0.46 -8.75 -7.79
CA GLU A 104 0.04 -8.48 -6.46
C GLU A 104 0.87 -7.20 -6.42
N VAL A 105 0.62 -6.37 -5.40
CA VAL A 105 1.45 -5.19 -5.07
C VAL A 105 2.47 -5.60 -4.02
N HIS A 106 3.71 -5.87 -4.43
CA HIS A 106 4.77 -6.35 -3.54
C HIS A 106 5.13 -5.39 -2.40
N LYS A 107 4.98 -4.08 -2.60
CA LYS A 107 5.30 -3.04 -1.60
C LYS A 107 4.09 -2.15 -1.35
N PRO A 108 3.16 -2.56 -0.49
CA PRO A 108 1.95 -1.80 -0.21
C PRO A 108 2.23 -0.44 0.46
N GLU A 109 3.38 -0.31 1.14
CA GLU A 109 3.80 0.94 1.79
C GLU A 109 4.24 2.03 0.81
N LEU A 110 4.52 1.66 -0.45
CA LEU A 110 4.84 2.61 -1.53
C LEU A 110 3.62 2.97 -2.39
N ASP A 111 2.47 2.38 -2.11
CA ASP A 111 1.21 2.67 -2.81
C ASP A 111 0.40 3.70 -2.02
N ALA A 112 0.11 4.85 -2.65
CA ALA A 112 -0.55 5.95 -1.96
C ALA A 112 -1.97 5.61 -1.51
N GLN A 113 -2.70 4.78 -2.27
CA GLN A 113 -4.07 4.37 -1.93
C GLN A 113 -4.06 3.45 -0.70
N LEU A 114 -3.18 2.45 -0.68
CA LEU A 114 -3.07 1.51 0.43
C LEU A 114 -2.59 2.18 1.72
N VAL A 115 -1.66 3.13 1.60
CA VAL A 115 -1.23 3.96 2.74
C VAL A 115 -2.38 4.79 3.28
N SER A 116 -3.16 5.45 2.42
CA SER A 116 -4.31 6.25 2.87
C SER A 116 -5.38 5.39 3.55
N GLU A 117 -5.67 4.19 3.03
CA GLU A 117 -6.60 3.23 3.63
C GLU A 117 -6.11 2.71 5.00
N SER A 118 -4.80 2.44 5.11
CA SER A 118 -4.22 2.00 6.39
C SER A 118 -4.35 3.07 7.48
N ILE A 119 -4.21 4.36 7.12
CA ILE A 119 -4.42 5.48 8.04
C ILE A 119 -5.90 5.58 8.41
N ALA A 120 -6.82 5.46 7.42
CA ALA A 120 -8.25 5.50 7.66
C ALA A 120 -8.69 4.43 8.68
N LEU A 121 -8.27 3.19 8.49
CA LEU A 121 -8.55 2.09 9.42
C LEU A 121 -8.00 2.34 10.82
N GLN A 122 -6.84 3.00 10.96
CA GLN A 122 -6.29 3.37 12.26
C GLN A 122 -7.12 4.47 12.94
N LEU A 123 -7.61 5.45 12.18
CA LEU A 123 -8.47 6.52 12.70
C LEU A 123 -9.84 5.98 13.13
N GLU A 124 -10.44 5.07 12.37
CA GLU A 124 -11.67 4.35 12.73
C GLU A 124 -11.49 3.57 14.07
N LYS A 125 -10.30 3.00 14.28
CA LYS A 125 -9.91 2.34 15.55
C LYS A 125 -9.51 3.33 16.65
N ARG A 126 -9.79 4.62 16.51
CA ARG A 126 -9.51 5.68 17.48
C ARG A 126 -8.03 5.85 17.84
N VAL A 127 -7.12 5.50 16.94
CA VAL A 127 -5.69 5.80 17.13
C VAL A 127 -5.48 7.31 16.93
N ALA A 128 -4.62 7.92 17.77
CA ALA A 128 -4.28 9.33 17.64
C ALA A 128 -3.75 9.64 16.22
N PHE A 129 -4.37 10.58 15.51
CA PHE A 129 -4.08 10.88 14.11
C PHE A 129 -2.62 11.24 13.85
N ARG A 130 -1.95 11.97 14.78
CA ARG A 130 -0.52 12.30 14.66
C ARG A 130 0.36 11.05 14.66
N ARG A 131 0.01 10.06 15.50
CA ARG A 131 0.74 8.78 15.57
C ARG A 131 0.52 7.97 14.31
N ALA A 132 -0.74 7.90 13.81
CA ALA A 132 -1.07 7.19 12.57
C ALA A 132 -0.34 7.77 11.36
N MET A 133 -0.36 9.11 11.18
CA MET A 133 0.34 9.78 10.09
C MET A 133 1.86 9.58 10.17
N ARG A 134 2.48 9.77 11.34
CA ARG A 134 3.92 9.60 11.50
C ARG A 134 4.36 8.18 11.21
N LYS A 135 3.64 7.18 11.74
CA LYS A 135 3.91 5.76 11.47
C LYS A 135 3.86 5.43 9.97
N ALA A 136 2.86 5.96 9.26
CA ALA A 136 2.73 5.75 7.81
C ALA A 136 3.87 6.39 7.03
N VAL A 137 4.28 7.60 7.40
CA VAL A 137 5.40 8.32 6.77
C VAL A 137 6.72 7.59 7.00
N ASP A 138 7.01 7.19 8.24
CA ASP A 138 8.25 6.49 8.59
C ASP A 138 8.32 5.12 7.90
N SER A 139 7.17 4.40 7.81
CA SER A 139 7.10 3.14 7.08
C SER A 139 7.41 3.33 5.60
N ALA A 140 6.78 4.28 4.92
CA ALA A 140 7.02 4.53 3.50
C ALA A 140 8.49 4.89 3.20
N LEU A 141 9.13 5.67 4.05
CA LEU A 141 10.56 6.02 3.89
C LEU A 141 11.48 4.81 4.06
N ARG A 142 11.21 3.92 5.01
CA ARG A 142 11.96 2.67 5.18
C ARG A 142 11.91 1.78 3.94
N PHE A 143 10.78 1.76 3.24
CA PHE A 143 10.62 0.99 1.99
C PHE A 143 11.19 1.68 0.75
N GLY A 144 11.84 2.84 0.91
CA GLY A 144 12.60 3.53 -0.14
C GLY A 144 11.81 4.59 -0.91
N CYS A 145 10.77 5.16 -0.31
CA CYS A 145 10.10 6.36 -0.83
C CYS A 145 11.06 7.56 -0.77
N LYS A 146 11.15 8.33 -1.86
CA LYS A 146 11.96 9.56 -1.91
C LYS A 146 11.29 10.77 -1.26
N GLY A 147 9.99 10.69 -1.07
CA GLY A 147 9.21 11.71 -0.38
C GLY A 147 7.75 11.33 -0.27
N ILE A 148 7.15 11.71 0.84
CA ILE A 148 5.75 11.45 1.13
C ILE A 148 5.11 12.66 1.79
N LYS A 149 3.87 12.95 1.40
CA LYS A 149 3.01 13.94 2.05
C LYS A 149 1.68 13.28 2.40
N VAL A 150 1.30 13.38 3.66
CA VAL A 150 -0.01 12.94 4.16
C VAL A 150 -0.74 14.16 4.68
N ARG A 151 -2.00 14.33 4.29
CA ARG A 151 -2.90 15.39 4.76
C ARG A 151 -4.17 14.77 5.29
N VAL A 152 -4.54 15.13 6.49
CA VAL A 152 -5.77 14.68 7.15
C VAL A 152 -6.61 15.91 7.48
N SER A 153 -7.90 15.86 7.16
CA SER A 153 -8.83 16.98 7.33
C SER A 153 -10.17 16.51 7.88
N GLY A 154 -10.70 17.22 8.85
CA GLY A 154 -11.95 16.91 9.50
C GLY A 154 -11.93 17.24 10.99
N ARG A 155 -12.83 16.64 11.76
CA ARG A 155 -12.90 16.77 13.23
C ARG A 155 -11.87 15.87 13.90
N LEU A 156 -10.61 16.32 13.89
CA LEU A 156 -9.48 15.52 14.40
C LEU A 156 -9.59 15.33 15.92
N ASN A 157 -9.52 14.08 16.37
CA ASN A 157 -9.74 13.65 17.77
C ASN A 157 -11.11 14.05 18.34
N GLY A 158 -12.14 14.19 17.49
CA GLY A 158 -13.48 14.54 17.95
C GLY A 158 -13.67 16.05 18.27
N ALA A 159 -12.73 16.93 17.92
CA ALA A 159 -12.88 18.37 18.11
C ALA A 159 -14.12 18.90 17.38
N GLU A 160 -14.80 19.89 17.94
CA GLU A 160 -15.99 20.48 17.31
C GLU A 160 -15.64 21.20 16.00
N ILE A 161 -14.54 21.94 16.00
CA ILE A 161 -14.06 22.64 14.82
C ILE A 161 -13.17 21.74 13.98
N ALA A 162 -13.52 21.59 12.72
CA ALA A 162 -12.72 20.86 11.76
C ALA A 162 -11.42 21.62 11.45
N ARG A 163 -10.33 20.88 11.40
CA ARG A 163 -9.03 21.42 11.00
C ARG A 163 -8.30 20.47 10.06
N THR A 164 -7.26 21.01 9.43
CA THR A 164 -6.40 20.23 8.53
C THR A 164 -5.00 20.21 9.10
N GLU A 165 -4.45 18.99 9.23
CA GLU A 165 -3.05 18.79 9.56
C GLU A 165 -2.38 17.98 8.47
N TRP A 166 -1.08 18.21 8.26
CA TRP A 166 -0.31 17.49 7.24
C TRP A 166 1.14 17.27 7.69
N TYR A 167 1.71 16.18 7.21
CA TYR A 167 3.14 15.86 7.34
C TYR A 167 3.75 15.73 5.95
N LEU A 168 4.92 16.31 5.77
CA LEU A 168 5.74 16.18 4.58
C LEU A 168 7.13 15.75 5.01
N GLN A 169 7.64 14.69 4.40
CA GLN A 169 9.00 14.24 4.60
C GLN A 169 9.62 13.84 3.27
N GLY A 170 10.89 14.23 3.06
CA GLY A 170 11.56 14.08 1.78
C GLY A 170 11.13 15.14 0.73
N ARG A 171 11.41 14.84 -0.54
CA ARG A 171 11.12 15.73 -1.68
C ARG A 171 9.82 15.32 -2.38
N LEU A 172 8.98 16.27 -2.74
CA LEU A 172 7.72 16.03 -3.48
C LEU A 172 7.55 17.04 -4.63
N PRO A 173 8.15 16.81 -5.79
CA PRO A 173 8.11 17.73 -6.92
C PRO A 173 6.80 17.58 -7.70
N LEU A 174 5.70 18.22 -7.25
CA LEU A 174 4.37 18.08 -7.86
C LEU A 174 4.30 18.62 -9.30
N HIS A 175 5.09 19.65 -9.63
CA HIS A 175 5.08 20.27 -10.95
C HIS A 175 5.98 19.57 -11.98
N THR A 176 6.83 18.63 -11.58
CA THR A 176 7.71 17.90 -12.48
C THR A 176 6.97 16.74 -13.12
N LEU A 177 6.82 16.74 -14.45
CA LEU A 177 6.11 15.70 -15.21
C LEU A 177 6.80 14.33 -15.14
N ARG A 178 8.13 14.31 -15.19
CA ARG A 178 8.93 13.08 -15.11
C ARG A 178 8.92 12.41 -13.72
N ALA A 179 8.44 13.11 -12.70
CA ALA A 179 8.35 12.57 -11.35
C ALA A 179 7.22 11.53 -11.25
N ASP A 180 7.54 10.32 -10.80
CA ASP A 180 6.55 9.28 -10.52
C ASP A 180 5.90 9.54 -9.15
N ILE A 181 4.76 10.23 -9.19
CA ILE A 181 3.97 10.55 -8.01
C ILE A 181 2.70 9.74 -8.05
N ASP A 182 2.49 8.99 -6.98
CA ASP A 182 1.25 8.28 -6.73
C ASP A 182 0.37 9.08 -5.77
N TYR A 183 -0.96 8.95 -5.94
CA TYR A 183 -1.94 9.70 -5.16
C TYR A 183 -3.06 8.78 -4.68
N GLY A 184 -3.34 8.83 -3.38
CA GLY A 184 -4.43 8.12 -2.74
C GLY A 184 -5.37 9.08 -1.99
N PHE A 185 -6.65 8.75 -2.03
CA PHE A 185 -7.69 9.43 -1.27
C PHE A 185 -8.59 8.39 -0.61
N THR A 186 -8.84 8.58 0.68
CA THR A 186 -9.70 7.69 1.47
C THR A 186 -10.42 8.50 2.53
N GLU A 187 -11.61 8.07 2.87
CA GLU A 187 -12.44 8.64 3.92
C GLU A 187 -12.49 7.66 5.10
N ALA A 188 -12.26 8.19 6.32
CA ALA A 188 -12.41 7.45 7.56
C ALA A 188 -13.74 7.84 8.21
N HIS A 189 -14.62 6.88 8.40
CA HIS A 189 -15.92 7.08 9.04
C HIS A 189 -15.77 6.92 10.55
N THR A 190 -15.79 8.04 11.26
CA THR A 190 -15.69 8.07 12.72
C THR A 190 -17.04 8.38 13.36
N THR A 191 -17.17 8.16 14.68
CA THR A 191 -18.38 8.50 15.45
C THR A 191 -18.69 10.00 15.41
N TYR A 192 -17.68 10.85 15.17
CA TYR A 192 -17.81 12.31 15.12
C TYR A 192 -17.95 12.88 13.71
N GLY A 193 -18.03 12.02 12.68
CA GLY A 193 -18.12 12.40 11.29
C GLY A 193 -17.03 11.81 10.42
N VAL A 194 -16.94 12.28 9.18
CA VAL A 194 -15.99 11.78 8.18
C VAL A 194 -14.70 12.59 8.21
N ILE A 195 -13.57 11.89 8.20
CA ILE A 195 -12.23 12.49 8.11
C ILE A 195 -11.65 12.12 6.75
N GLY A 196 -11.35 13.13 5.93
CA GLY A 196 -10.72 12.94 4.62
C GLY A 196 -9.20 12.82 4.73
N ILE A 197 -8.63 11.81 4.06
CA ILE A 197 -7.21 11.53 4.05
C ILE A 197 -6.71 11.62 2.61
N LYS A 198 -5.67 12.42 2.38
CA LYS A 198 -4.99 12.53 1.08
C LYS A 198 -3.53 12.17 1.25
N CYS A 199 -3.03 11.26 0.43
CA CYS A 199 -1.65 10.81 0.45
C CYS A 199 -1.00 11.02 -0.91
N TRP A 200 0.23 11.52 -0.93
CA TRP A 200 1.09 11.67 -2.10
C TRP A 200 2.40 10.94 -1.81
N VAL A 201 2.77 10.01 -2.67
CA VAL A 201 4.01 9.23 -2.55
C VAL A 201 4.86 9.48 -3.79
N TYR A 202 6.08 9.95 -3.59
CA TYR A 202 7.06 10.15 -4.65
C TYR A 202 8.03 8.98 -4.69
N LYS A 203 7.96 8.18 -5.77
CA LYS A 203 8.78 6.97 -5.96
C LYS A 203 10.13 7.27 -6.62
N GLY A 204 10.21 8.35 -7.40
CA GLY A 204 11.42 8.75 -8.11
C GLY A 204 11.11 9.41 -9.45
N GLU A 205 12.13 9.59 -10.28
CA GLU A 205 11.98 10.13 -11.62
C GLU A 205 12.05 9.02 -12.67
N ILE A 206 11.18 9.10 -13.69
CA ILE A 206 11.19 8.23 -14.86
C ILE A 206 11.88 8.99 -15.97
N LEU A 207 13.12 8.58 -16.28
CA LEU A 207 13.88 9.16 -17.40
C LEU A 207 13.56 8.39 -18.68
N PRO A 208 13.43 9.06 -19.83
CA PRO A 208 13.31 8.39 -21.13
C PRO A 208 14.60 7.59 -21.39
N GLY A 209 14.49 6.25 -21.42
CA GLY A 209 15.60 5.32 -21.64
C GLY A 209 16.11 4.54 -20.41
N GLY A 210 15.71 4.88 -19.19
CA GLY A 210 16.24 4.26 -17.95
C GLY A 210 15.24 3.58 -17.02
N GLY A 211 13.98 3.45 -17.39
CA GLY A 211 12.97 2.82 -16.54
C GLY A 211 12.69 1.36 -16.90
N PRO A 212 12.43 0.47 -15.93
CA PRO A 212 11.85 -0.82 -16.26
C PRO A 212 10.54 -0.56 -16.99
N ARG A 213 10.45 -1.04 -18.22
CA ARG A 213 9.22 -1.01 -19.02
C ARG A 213 8.16 -1.81 -18.27
N LYS A 214 7.41 -1.14 -17.42
CA LYS A 214 6.28 -1.73 -16.71
C LYS A 214 5.22 -2.07 -17.74
N GLY A 215 5.09 -3.34 -18.05
CA GLY A 215 3.88 -3.87 -18.63
C GLY A 215 3.70 -3.81 -20.13
N LEU A 216 4.77 -3.89 -20.94
CA LEU A 216 4.62 -4.62 -22.19
C LEU A 216 4.85 -6.09 -21.83
N ARG A 217 3.81 -6.89 -22.03
CA ARG A 217 3.79 -8.34 -21.96
C ARG A 217 5.10 -8.90 -22.49
N ASN A 218 5.58 -9.97 -21.88
CA ASN A 218 6.46 -10.95 -22.51
C ASN A 218 5.71 -11.58 -23.72
N ASP A 219 5.41 -10.80 -24.72
CA ASP A 219 5.24 -11.36 -26.05
C ASP A 219 6.65 -11.79 -26.46
N PRO A 220 6.89 -13.06 -26.72
CA PRO A 220 8.18 -13.50 -27.21
C PRO A 220 8.45 -12.70 -28.47
N GLU A 221 9.51 -11.89 -28.42
CA GLU A 221 9.97 -11.11 -29.57
C GLU A 221 10.03 -12.07 -30.78
N PRO A 222 9.33 -11.80 -31.89
CA PRO A 222 9.42 -12.68 -33.03
C PRO A 222 10.89 -12.73 -33.40
N ARG A 223 11.50 -13.92 -33.26
CA ARG A 223 12.89 -14.16 -33.58
C ARG A 223 13.11 -13.66 -35.00
N ARG A 224 13.84 -12.56 -35.18
CA ARG A 224 14.23 -12.07 -36.49
C ARG A 224 14.94 -13.21 -37.20
N PRO A 225 14.54 -13.59 -38.40
CA PRO A 225 15.27 -14.57 -39.16
C PRO A 225 16.72 -14.09 -39.31
N PRO A 226 17.71 -14.96 -39.13
CA PRO A 226 19.12 -14.57 -39.26
C PRO A 226 19.34 -13.95 -40.64
N SER A 227 19.92 -12.75 -40.65
CA SER A 227 20.25 -12.05 -41.90
C SER A 227 21.19 -12.93 -42.75
N SER A 228 21.03 -12.85 -44.06
CA SER A 228 21.81 -13.62 -45.03
C SER A 228 23.34 -13.49 -44.88
N ARG A 229 23.80 -12.42 -44.21
CA ARG A 229 25.22 -12.19 -43.88
C ARG A 229 25.79 -13.10 -42.78
N ASP A 230 24.96 -13.68 -41.92
CA ASP A 230 25.42 -14.62 -40.89
C ASP A 230 25.53 -16.08 -41.39
N ARG A 231 24.98 -16.36 -42.59
CA ARG A 231 25.13 -17.68 -43.24
C ARG A 231 26.48 -17.84 -43.93
N GLU A 232 27.04 -16.77 -44.51
CA GLU A 232 28.35 -16.85 -45.21
C GLU A 232 29.55 -16.99 -44.25
N ARG A 233 29.43 -16.55 -42.99
CA ARG A 233 30.52 -16.71 -42.02
C ARG A 233 30.58 -18.09 -41.33
N ARG A 234 29.59 -18.96 -41.56
CA ARG A 234 29.59 -20.33 -41.03
C ARG A 234 30.12 -21.38 -42.01
N SER A 235 30.19 -21.10 -43.30
CA SER A 235 30.72 -22.02 -44.28
C SER A 235 32.25 -22.05 -44.40
N ASP A 236 32.95 -21.05 -43.80
CA ASP A 236 34.41 -20.90 -43.93
C ASP A 236 35.21 -21.40 -42.71
N ARG A 237 34.59 -22.23 -41.84
CA ARG A 237 35.25 -22.85 -40.69
C ARG A 237 35.11 -24.37 -40.63
N GLY A 238 35.02 -25.02 -41.76
CA GLY A 238 35.07 -26.44 -41.90
C GLY A 238 36.33 -26.83 -42.68
N ASP A 239 37.43 -27.01 -42.02
CA ASP A 239 38.47 -27.96 -42.31
C ASP A 239 39.80 -27.58 -41.61
N ARG A 240 39.91 -27.94 -40.34
CA ARG A 240 41.21 -28.22 -39.71
C ARG A 240 41.01 -29.36 -38.74
N GLY A 241 41.21 -30.57 -39.25
CA GLY A 241 41.39 -31.78 -38.43
C GLY A 241 42.51 -31.62 -37.44
N GLY A 242 42.23 -31.91 -36.18
CA GLY A 242 43.18 -31.91 -35.08
C GLY A 242 42.67 -32.84 -33.98
N ASP A 243 43.16 -34.05 -34.07
CA ASP A 243 43.15 -35.14 -33.09
C ASP A 243 43.20 -34.65 -31.64
N ARG A 244 42.12 -34.79 -30.87
CA ARG A 244 42.12 -34.69 -29.42
C ARG A 244 41.24 -35.79 -28.86
N GLY A 245 41.90 -36.76 -28.21
CA GLY A 245 41.36 -37.91 -27.52
C GLY A 245 40.22 -37.64 -26.51
N PRO A 246 39.56 -38.68 -26.03
CA PRO A 246 38.32 -38.58 -25.26
C PRO A 246 38.54 -38.00 -23.89
N ARG A 247 37.79 -36.95 -23.53
CA ARG A 247 37.75 -36.39 -22.18
C ARG A 247 37.05 -37.35 -21.22
N PRO A 248 37.60 -37.58 -20.01
CA PRO A 248 36.95 -38.43 -19.00
C PRO A 248 35.67 -37.78 -18.50
N ALA A 249 34.65 -38.61 -18.28
CA ALA A 249 33.35 -38.24 -17.77
C ALA A 249 33.46 -37.71 -16.32
N PHE A 250 32.80 -36.59 -16.09
CA PHE A 250 32.64 -35.95 -14.76
C PHE A 250 31.66 -36.79 -13.94
N VAL A 251 32.16 -37.44 -12.86
CA VAL A 251 31.38 -38.16 -11.86
C VAL A 251 31.12 -37.24 -10.69
N PRO A 252 29.87 -36.99 -10.26
CA PRO A 252 29.58 -36.24 -9.06
C PRO A 252 29.93 -37.04 -7.80
N PRO A 253 30.48 -36.41 -6.73
CA PRO A 253 30.84 -37.14 -5.51
C PRO A 253 29.58 -37.58 -4.75
N SER A 254 29.51 -38.91 -4.53
CA SER A 254 28.57 -39.55 -3.64
C SER A 254 28.84 -39.24 -2.18
N GLN A 255 27.76 -38.98 -1.44
CA GLN A 255 27.76 -38.85 0.01
C GLN A 255 28.22 -40.16 0.68
N GLN A 256 29.33 -40.15 1.40
CA GLN A 256 29.70 -41.22 2.32
C GLN A 256 29.34 -40.80 3.74
N ALA A 257 28.47 -41.58 4.36
CA ALA A 257 28.21 -41.63 5.77
C ALA A 257 29.48 -42.07 6.55
N VAL A 258 29.88 -41.31 7.56
CA VAL A 258 30.90 -41.73 8.51
C VAL A 258 30.24 -41.95 9.86
N GLN A 259 30.17 -43.21 10.27
CA GLN A 259 29.95 -43.67 11.63
C GLN A 259 31.30 -43.76 12.37
N GLY A 260 31.33 -43.47 13.68
CA GLY A 260 32.30 -43.93 14.62
C GLY A 260 33.03 -42.84 15.41
N GLY A 261 32.66 -42.63 16.68
CA GLY A 261 33.47 -41.98 17.70
C GLY A 261 34.52 -42.92 18.31
N PRO A 262 35.06 -42.70 19.52
CA PRO A 262 35.32 -41.52 20.31
C PRO A 262 36.83 -41.41 20.71
N SER A 263 37.32 -40.27 21.15
CA SER A 263 38.30 -40.20 22.23
C SER A 263 38.87 -38.77 22.39
N GLY A 264 38.80 -38.29 23.60
CA GLY A 264 39.19 -37.10 24.20
C GLY A 264 40.58 -36.53 23.89
N VAL A 265 40.63 -35.23 23.86
CA VAL A 265 41.75 -34.43 24.40
C VAL A 265 41.18 -33.11 24.90
N THR A 266 41.26 -32.94 26.18
CA THR A 266 41.12 -31.71 26.93
C THR A 266 42.24 -30.74 26.54
N GLN A 267 41.90 -29.58 25.97
CA GLN A 267 42.85 -28.44 25.97
C GLN A 267 42.14 -27.22 26.52
N ALA A 268 42.87 -26.67 27.53
CA ALA A 268 42.51 -25.55 28.36
C ALA A 268 42.27 -24.26 27.58
N ILE A 269 41.23 -23.54 27.97
CA ILE A 269 40.94 -22.16 27.58
C ILE A 269 41.71 -21.25 28.55
N PRO A 270 42.50 -20.28 28.10
CA PRO A 270 43.13 -19.33 29.00
C PRO A 270 42.07 -18.34 29.54
N GLU A 271 41.98 -18.25 30.86
CA GLU A 271 41.40 -17.18 31.62
C GLU A 271 42.19 -15.90 31.40
N ASP A 272 41.65 -14.96 30.59
CA ASP A 272 42.01 -13.55 30.67
C ASP A 272 41.04 -12.69 29.89
N ALA A 273 39.90 -12.38 30.49
CA ALA A 273 39.03 -11.24 30.13
C ALA A 273 38.05 -10.91 31.29
N GLN A 274 38.57 -10.78 32.49
CA GLN A 274 37.87 -10.05 33.56
C GLN A 274 38.46 -8.64 33.59
N ALA A 275 37.72 -7.66 33.10
CA ALA A 275 37.61 -6.28 33.58
C ALA A 275 36.89 -5.41 32.55
N ARG A 276 35.57 -5.39 32.58
CA ARG A 276 34.83 -4.20 32.11
C ARG A 276 33.86 -3.80 33.21
N SER A 277 34.22 -2.73 33.86
CA SER A 277 33.56 -1.90 34.86
C SER A 277 32.03 -1.94 34.83
N SER A 278 31.44 -2.37 35.92
CA SER A 278 30.10 -2.09 36.36
C SER A 278 29.87 -0.59 36.47
N ALA A 279 29.02 -0.02 35.64
CA ALA A 279 28.52 1.33 35.84
C ALA A 279 27.65 1.38 37.12
N PRO A 280 27.72 2.44 37.92
CA PRO A 280 26.93 2.54 39.14
C PRO A 280 25.45 2.68 38.81
N ILE A 281 24.63 1.84 39.45
CA ILE A 281 23.17 1.90 39.43
C ILE A 281 22.76 3.17 40.18
N LEU A 282 22.23 4.16 39.47
CA LEU A 282 21.60 5.33 40.04
C LEU A 282 20.31 4.91 40.75
N PRO A 283 20.02 5.41 41.96
CA PRO A 283 18.77 5.13 42.68
C PRO A 283 17.57 5.73 41.91
N PRO A 284 16.37 5.15 42.00
CA PRO A 284 15.18 5.64 41.32
C PRO A 284 14.83 7.05 41.79
N MET A 285 14.69 7.96 40.83
CA MET A 285 14.25 9.35 41.06
C MET A 285 12.85 9.33 41.68
N ALA A 286 12.70 10.04 42.81
CA ALA A 286 11.42 10.29 43.45
C ALA A 286 10.43 10.99 42.47
N PRO A 287 9.13 10.71 42.56
CA PRO A 287 8.15 11.37 41.71
C PRO A 287 8.10 12.87 41.99
N PRO A 288 7.88 13.73 40.99
CA PRO A 288 7.84 15.17 41.17
C PRO A 288 6.69 15.55 42.11
N THR A 289 7.04 16.30 43.14
CA THR A 289 6.11 16.95 44.07
C THR A 289 5.13 17.84 43.31
N GLN A 290 3.85 17.68 43.52
CA GLN A 290 2.80 18.50 42.92
C GLN A 290 2.95 19.96 43.36
N PRO A 291 2.76 20.93 42.46
CA PRO A 291 2.85 22.33 42.84
C PRO A 291 1.70 22.78 43.76
N SER A 292 2.04 23.53 44.82
CA SER A 292 1.21 23.94 45.98
C SER A 292 0.02 24.89 45.69
N TRP A 293 -0.30 25.14 44.39
CA TRP A 293 -1.42 26.03 44.01
C TRP A 293 -2.79 25.31 43.90
N LYS A 294 -2.85 23.98 44.08
CA LYS A 294 -4.09 23.19 43.99
C LYS A 294 -4.87 23.05 45.32
N GLU A 295 -4.46 23.70 46.38
CA GLU A 295 -5.11 23.63 47.69
C GLU A 295 -5.95 24.88 48.07
N LYS A 296 -6.57 25.54 47.14
CA LYS A 296 -7.57 26.58 47.49
C LYS A 296 -8.66 26.54 46.43
N GLU A 297 -9.73 25.83 46.78
CA GLU A 297 -11.13 26.12 46.46
C GLU A 297 -12.00 24.91 46.74
N LYS A 298 -12.47 24.85 48.02
CA LYS A 298 -13.73 24.16 48.37
C LYS A 298 -14.82 25.20 48.16
N PRO A 299 -15.86 24.97 47.38
CA PRO A 299 -17.05 25.84 47.40
C PRO A 299 -17.88 25.46 48.63
N GLU A 300 -18.25 26.51 49.39
CA GLU A 300 -19.20 26.48 50.48
C GLU A 300 -20.57 26.02 50.02
N GLU A 301 -21.12 25.12 50.82
CA GLU A 301 -22.48 24.63 50.79
C GLU A 301 -23.41 25.73 51.25
N THR A 302 -24.14 26.39 50.35
CA THR A 302 -25.21 27.31 50.69
C THR A 302 -26.56 26.60 50.65
N ALA A 303 -27.23 26.69 51.79
CA ALA A 303 -28.51 26.19 52.21
C ALA A 303 -29.67 26.36 51.20
N LYS A 304 -30.56 25.39 51.22
CA LYS A 304 -31.92 25.49 50.70
C LYS A 304 -32.72 26.54 51.42
N PRO A 305 -33.67 27.23 50.76
CA PRO A 305 -34.92 27.62 51.40
C PRO A 305 -36.07 26.75 50.92
N GLU A 306 -36.80 26.23 51.89
CA GLU A 306 -38.12 25.64 51.79
C GLU A 306 -39.18 26.64 51.41
N GLY A 307 -40.24 26.18 50.77
CA GLY A 307 -41.61 26.62 50.99
C GLY A 307 -42.21 27.54 49.94
N ASN A 308 -43.09 27.03 49.09
CA ASN A 308 -44.53 27.26 49.14
C ASN A 308 -45.23 26.78 47.89
N ALA A 309 -46.08 25.81 47.99
CA ALA A 309 -47.32 25.74 47.24
C ALA A 309 -48.35 26.61 47.98
N PRO A 310 -49.51 27.05 47.43
CA PRO A 310 -50.45 26.26 46.64
C PRO A 310 -51.28 27.06 45.56
N ASP A 311 -52.27 26.30 45.09
CA ASP A 311 -53.61 26.68 44.61
C ASP A 311 -53.82 26.96 43.12
N THR A 312 -54.42 25.94 42.48
CA THR A 312 -55.87 25.81 42.10
C THR A 312 -56.47 26.94 41.27
N ASN A 313 -57.05 26.50 40.19
CA ASN A 313 -58.27 26.92 39.47
C ASN A 313 -57.99 27.14 38.01
N GLY A 314 -58.62 26.51 37.05
CA GLY A 314 -60.03 26.25 36.87
C GLY A 314 -60.49 27.00 35.63
N GLY A 315 -61.16 26.32 34.72
CA GLY A 315 -62.02 26.94 33.73
C GLY A 315 -61.57 26.81 32.27
N LYS A 316 -62.14 25.88 31.57
CA LYS A 316 -63.22 26.06 30.56
C LYS A 316 -62.97 27.22 29.58
N GLU A 317 -62.68 26.89 28.33
CA GLU A 317 -63.59 26.77 27.18
C GLU A 317 -62.83 26.17 26.00
#